data_a9630c780d1a36f7a3d36518b6a1f6f7
#
_entry.id   a9630c780d1a36f7a3d36518b6a1f6f7
#
_cell.length_a   1.000
_cell.length_b   1.000
_cell.length_c   1.000
_cell.angle_alpha   90.00
_cell.angle_beta   90.00
_cell.angle_gamma   90.00
#
_symmetry.space_group_name_H-M   'P 1'
#
loop_
_entity.id
_entity.type
_entity.pdbx_description
1 polymer ?
#
loop_
_entity_poly.entity_id
_entity_poly.type
_entity_poly.pdbx_seq_one_letter_code
_entity_poly.pdbx_strand_id
1 'polypeptide(L)'
;ATWQYVLNNASENKDAAVRFLQYAAGYEGSTEYAKIMKSYPARVDVIENEDIDLEGIDMIRKYLREYTLNARPLCENSMGAVSDMGKLFQGYVLGQCEEDSFFEQAQNCINTYY
;
A
#
# COMPACT_ATOMS: atom_id res chain seq x y z
N ALA A 1 2.69 2.08 0.22
CA ALA A 1 2.54 3.06 -0.87
C ALA A 1 1.10 2.99 -1.38
N THR A 2 0.52 4.11 -1.74
CA THR A 2 -0.81 4.19 -2.31
C THR A 2 -0.73 4.79 -3.71
N TRP A 3 -1.51 4.25 -4.62
CA TRP A 3 -1.76 4.88 -5.90
C TRP A 3 -2.83 5.95 -5.71
N GLN A 4 -2.65 7.10 -6.36
CA GLN A 4 -3.58 8.22 -6.23
C GLN A 4 -4.03 8.67 -7.61
N TYR A 5 -5.30 8.98 -7.72
CA TYR A 5 -5.82 9.73 -8.86
C TYR A 5 -5.65 11.23 -8.58
N VAL A 6 -5.20 11.96 -9.57
CA VAL A 6 -5.04 13.41 -9.48
C VAL A 6 -5.74 14.12 -10.62
N LEU A 7 -6.31 15.30 -10.34
CA LEU A 7 -6.89 16.14 -11.36
C LEU A 7 -5.80 17.02 -11.99
N ASN A 8 -5.65 16.92 -13.32
CA ASN A 8 -4.78 17.84 -14.03
C ASN A 8 -5.42 19.24 -14.05
N ASN A 9 -4.73 20.21 -13.47
CA ASN A 9 -5.23 21.60 -13.41
C ASN A 9 -5.39 22.26 -14.79
N ALA A 10 -4.69 21.79 -15.81
CA ALA A 10 -4.80 22.27 -17.19
C ALA A 10 -5.97 21.63 -17.96
N SER A 11 -6.73 20.69 -17.35
CA SER A 11 -7.86 20.07 -18.03
C SER A 11 -8.98 21.08 -18.28
N GLU A 12 -9.53 21.05 -19.48
CA GLU A 12 -10.73 21.81 -19.86
C GLU A 12 -12.02 21.12 -19.40
N ASN A 13 -11.96 19.84 -19.01
CA ASN A 13 -13.09 19.02 -18.60
C ASN A 13 -13.06 18.68 -17.10
N LYS A 14 -12.77 19.65 -16.25
CA LYS A 14 -12.59 19.44 -14.80
C LYS A 14 -13.82 18.82 -14.12
N ASP A 15 -15.01 19.28 -14.47
CA ASP A 15 -16.24 18.77 -13.87
C ASP A 15 -16.48 17.28 -14.19
N ALA A 16 -16.20 16.87 -15.42
CA ALA A 16 -16.27 15.47 -15.82
C ALA A 16 -15.21 14.63 -15.11
N ALA A 17 -13.99 15.14 -14.99
CA ALA A 17 -12.90 14.48 -14.27
C ALA A 17 -13.21 14.33 -12.77
N VAL A 18 -13.78 15.35 -12.14
CA VAL A 18 -14.22 15.28 -10.74
C VAL A 18 -15.29 14.21 -10.54
N ARG A 19 -16.30 14.14 -11.42
CA ARG A 19 -17.33 13.09 -11.36
C ARG A 19 -16.71 11.69 -11.49
N PHE A 20 -15.76 11.52 -12.40
CA PHE A 20 -15.03 10.27 -12.54
C PHE A 20 -14.26 9.92 -11.25
N LEU A 21 -13.55 10.88 -10.65
CA LEU A 21 -12.83 10.68 -9.39
C LEU A 21 -13.77 10.30 -8.24
N GLN A 22 -14.93 10.98 -8.15
CA GLN A 22 -15.93 10.66 -7.15
C GLN A 22 -16.49 9.24 -7.30
N TYR A 23 -16.71 8.78 -8.54
CA TYR A 23 -17.10 7.41 -8.80
C TYR A 23 -15.95 6.43 -8.47
N ALA A 24 -14.75 6.65 -9.04
CA ALA A 24 -13.62 5.73 -8.91
C ALA A 24 -13.14 5.57 -7.45
N ALA A 25 -13.17 6.65 -6.66
CA ALA A 25 -12.85 6.63 -5.23
C ALA A 25 -14.07 6.38 -4.34
N GLY A 26 -15.28 6.34 -4.91
CA GLY A 26 -16.51 6.01 -4.22
C GLY A 26 -16.63 4.53 -3.85
N TYR A 27 -17.68 4.20 -3.10
CA TYR A 27 -17.90 2.82 -2.66
C TYR A 27 -18.03 1.84 -3.84
N GLU A 28 -18.88 2.17 -4.83
CA GLU A 28 -19.10 1.31 -6.00
C GLU A 28 -17.85 1.10 -6.83
N GLY A 29 -17.17 2.19 -7.23
CA GLY A 29 -15.97 2.12 -8.05
C GLY A 29 -14.82 1.40 -7.34
N SER A 30 -14.63 1.65 -6.05
CA SER A 30 -13.62 0.96 -5.23
C SER A 30 -13.94 -0.53 -5.06
N THR A 31 -15.21 -0.90 -4.94
CA THR A 31 -15.67 -2.29 -4.86
C THR A 31 -15.39 -3.04 -6.16
N GLU A 32 -15.79 -2.47 -7.30
CA GLU A 32 -15.55 -3.06 -8.61
C GLU A 32 -14.04 -3.17 -8.90
N TYR A 33 -13.28 -2.13 -8.59
CA TYR A 33 -11.83 -2.16 -8.73
C TYR A 33 -11.18 -3.29 -7.91
N ALA A 34 -11.57 -3.44 -6.64
CA ALA A 34 -11.06 -4.50 -5.77
C ALA A 34 -11.36 -5.89 -6.33
N LYS A 35 -12.58 -6.12 -6.84
CA LYS A 35 -12.99 -7.40 -7.43
C LYS A 35 -12.22 -7.73 -8.71
N ILE A 36 -12.04 -6.76 -9.59
CA ILE A 36 -11.40 -6.94 -10.91
C ILE A 36 -9.89 -7.08 -10.75
N MET A 37 -9.27 -6.18 -10.00
CA MET A 37 -7.81 -6.10 -9.86
C MET A 37 -7.26 -7.03 -8.77
N LYS A 38 -8.13 -7.66 -7.98
CA LYS A 38 -7.74 -8.50 -6.83
C LYS A 38 -6.78 -7.77 -5.89
N SER A 39 -7.04 -6.48 -5.65
CA SER A 39 -6.22 -5.62 -4.79
C SER A 39 -7.03 -5.03 -3.65
N TYR A 40 -6.36 -4.78 -2.52
CA TYR A 40 -7.02 -4.20 -1.36
C TYR A 40 -7.45 -2.76 -1.63
N PRO A 41 -8.74 -2.43 -1.41
CA PRO A 41 -9.23 -1.07 -1.58
C PRO A 41 -8.70 -0.15 -0.47
N ALA A 42 -8.63 1.15 -0.76
CA ALA A 42 -8.25 2.16 0.23
C ALA A 42 -9.38 2.53 1.21
N ARG A 43 -10.60 2.09 0.94
CA ARG A 43 -11.80 2.39 1.73
C ARG A 43 -12.07 1.28 2.73
N VAL A 44 -12.18 1.64 4.01
CA VAL A 44 -12.46 0.69 5.10
C VAL A 44 -13.83 0.04 4.93
N ASP A 45 -14.85 0.80 4.53
CA ASP A 45 -16.20 0.29 4.29
C ASP A 45 -16.28 -0.73 3.13
N VAL A 46 -15.36 -0.65 2.17
CA VAL A 46 -15.22 -1.68 1.12
C VAL A 46 -14.44 -2.89 1.65
N ILE A 47 -13.41 -2.70 2.46
CA ILE A 47 -12.67 -3.81 3.10
C ILE A 47 -13.60 -4.61 4.01
N GLU A 48 -14.49 -3.94 4.75
CA GLU A 48 -15.46 -4.59 5.66
C GLU A 48 -16.65 -5.24 4.93
N ASN A 49 -16.80 -5.02 3.63
CA ASN A 49 -17.85 -5.67 2.84
C ASN A 49 -17.54 -7.16 2.68
N GLU A 50 -18.45 -8.02 3.18
CA GLU A 50 -18.31 -9.48 3.16
C GLU A 50 -18.31 -10.07 1.73
N ASP A 51 -18.87 -9.35 0.75
CA ASP A 51 -18.86 -9.76 -0.67
C ASP A 51 -17.49 -9.59 -1.35
N ILE A 52 -16.52 -8.99 -0.66
CA ILE A 52 -15.14 -8.84 -1.14
C ILE A 52 -14.33 -10.06 -0.70
N ASP A 53 -14.06 -10.93 -1.66
CA ASP A 53 -13.21 -12.11 -1.50
C ASP A 53 -11.82 -11.84 -2.09
N LEU A 54 -10.86 -11.58 -1.21
CA LEU A 54 -9.44 -11.38 -1.54
C LEU A 54 -8.60 -12.24 -0.60
N GLU A 55 -7.52 -12.81 -1.12
CA GLU A 55 -6.59 -13.58 -0.31
C GLU A 55 -6.08 -12.76 0.89
N GLY A 56 -6.21 -13.28 2.10
CA GLY A 56 -5.75 -12.59 3.32
C GLY A 56 -6.60 -11.41 3.80
N ILE A 57 -7.76 -11.13 3.21
CA ILE A 57 -8.59 -9.97 3.59
C ILE A 57 -9.03 -10.02 5.06
N ASP A 58 -9.28 -11.19 5.61
CA ASP A 58 -9.69 -11.33 7.01
C ASP A 58 -8.57 -10.94 7.99
N MET A 59 -7.32 -11.21 7.62
CA MET A 59 -6.16 -10.72 8.36
C MET A 59 -6.09 -9.18 8.30
N ILE A 60 -6.33 -8.57 7.15
CA ILE A 60 -6.36 -7.11 7.00
C ILE A 60 -7.51 -6.51 7.83
N ARG A 61 -8.72 -7.09 7.78
CA ARG A 61 -9.86 -6.69 8.62
C ARG A 61 -9.51 -6.72 10.10
N LYS A 62 -8.87 -7.81 10.55
CA LYS A 62 -8.41 -7.94 11.93
C LYS A 62 -7.43 -6.84 12.30
N TYR A 63 -6.39 -6.61 11.49
CA TYR A 63 -5.38 -5.58 11.77
C TYR A 63 -5.94 -4.16 11.77
N LEU A 64 -6.89 -3.85 10.90
CA LEU A 64 -7.56 -2.54 10.89
C LEU A 64 -8.35 -2.27 12.18
N ARG A 65 -8.86 -3.32 12.84
CA ARG A 65 -9.61 -3.21 14.10
C ARG A 65 -8.70 -3.16 15.32
N GLU A 66 -7.57 -3.86 15.29
CA GLU A 66 -6.71 -4.07 16.47
C GLU A 66 -5.52 -3.10 16.52
N TYR A 67 -5.10 -2.55 15.39
CA TYR A 67 -3.87 -1.75 15.29
C TYR A 67 -4.08 -0.40 14.62
N THR A 68 -3.31 0.58 15.07
CA THR A 68 -3.21 1.86 14.38
C THR A 68 -2.24 1.73 13.21
N LEU A 69 -2.71 2.01 11.99
CA LEU A 69 -1.87 2.01 10.80
C LEU A 69 -1.07 3.31 10.72
N ASN A 70 0.23 3.19 10.65
CA ASN A 70 1.12 4.31 10.44
C ASN A 70 1.65 4.31 9.00
N ALA A 71 1.75 5.51 8.42
CA ALA A 71 2.43 5.67 7.16
C ALA A 71 3.92 5.38 7.33
N ARG A 72 4.53 4.81 6.30
CA ARG A 72 5.98 4.67 6.23
C ARG A 72 6.64 6.05 6.39
N PRO A 73 7.72 6.19 7.20
CA PRO A 73 8.49 7.43 7.26
C PRO A 73 8.97 7.85 5.86
N LEU A 74 8.98 9.16 5.60
CA LEU A 74 9.49 9.71 4.35
C LEU A 74 10.98 10.00 4.48
N CYS A 75 11.73 9.66 3.44
CA CYS A 75 13.13 10.07 3.26
C CYS A 75 13.34 10.52 1.81
N GLU A 76 14.45 11.18 1.52
CA GLU A 76 14.73 11.73 0.18
C GLU A 76 14.68 10.66 -0.92
N ASN A 77 15.19 9.46 -0.64
CA ASN A 77 15.18 8.33 -1.56
C ASN A 77 14.35 7.16 -1.01
N SER A 78 13.08 7.39 -0.74
CA SER A 78 12.22 6.35 -0.17
C SER A 78 12.05 5.11 -1.06
N MET A 79 12.17 5.24 -2.38
CA MET A 79 12.13 4.09 -3.30
C MET A 79 13.41 3.25 -3.21
N GLY A 80 14.57 3.88 -3.07
CA GLY A 80 15.84 3.20 -2.81
C GLY A 80 15.78 2.43 -1.49
N ALA A 81 15.35 3.08 -0.42
CA ALA A 81 15.20 2.45 0.89
C ALA A 81 14.32 1.19 0.85
N VAL A 82 13.16 1.28 0.18
CA VAL A 82 12.23 0.14 0.03
C VAL A 82 12.86 -0.98 -0.80
N SER A 83 13.54 -0.63 -1.91
CA SER A 83 14.19 -1.62 -2.77
C SER A 83 15.27 -2.40 -2.01
N ASP A 84 16.14 -1.69 -1.29
CA ASP A 84 17.26 -2.33 -0.60
C ASP A 84 16.80 -3.13 0.62
N MET A 85 15.87 -2.60 1.41
CA MET A 85 15.22 -3.37 2.49
C MET A 85 14.50 -4.61 1.95
N GLY A 86 13.82 -4.49 0.80
CA GLY A 86 13.15 -5.62 0.16
C GLY A 86 14.13 -6.73 -0.26
N LYS A 87 15.30 -6.38 -0.80
CA LYS A 87 16.36 -7.36 -1.15
C LYS A 87 16.91 -8.07 0.09
N LEU A 88 17.17 -7.30 1.17
CA LEU A 88 17.63 -7.87 2.44
C LEU A 88 16.61 -8.87 3.01
N PHE A 89 15.36 -8.48 3.05
CA PHE A 89 14.27 -9.34 3.52
C PHE A 89 14.11 -10.59 2.65
N GLN A 90 14.17 -10.45 1.33
CA GLN A 90 14.13 -11.58 0.41
C GLN A 90 15.29 -12.55 0.65
N GLY A 91 16.52 -12.04 0.83
CA GLY A 91 17.68 -12.84 1.15
C GLY A 91 17.51 -13.62 2.46
N TYR A 92 16.98 -12.97 3.49
CA TYR A 92 16.67 -13.61 4.78
C TYR A 92 15.65 -14.73 4.64
N VAL A 93 14.52 -14.48 3.99
CA VAL A 93 13.46 -15.50 3.77
C VAL A 93 13.95 -16.69 2.95
N LEU A 94 14.88 -16.46 2.03
CA LEU A 94 15.53 -17.52 1.24
C LEU A 94 16.68 -18.24 1.97
N GLY A 95 16.95 -17.91 3.24
CA GLY A 95 18.00 -18.53 4.03
C GLY A 95 19.44 -18.16 3.60
N GLN A 96 19.60 -17.01 2.93
CA GLN A 96 20.89 -16.54 2.46
C GLN A 96 21.69 -15.80 3.54
N CYS A 97 21.07 -15.43 4.65
CA CYS A 97 21.73 -14.86 5.82
C CYS A 97 21.02 -15.28 7.11
N GLU A 98 21.76 -15.30 8.20
CA GLU A 98 21.25 -15.55 9.54
C GLU A 98 20.51 -14.33 10.09
N GLU A 99 19.65 -14.56 11.10
CA GLU A 99 18.76 -13.54 11.68
C GLU A 99 19.53 -12.33 12.20
N ASP A 100 20.58 -12.54 12.98
CA ASP A 100 21.40 -11.45 13.55
C ASP A 100 22.03 -10.59 12.45
N SER A 101 22.53 -11.23 11.40
CA SER A 101 23.11 -10.54 10.24
C SER A 101 22.06 -9.75 9.47
N PHE A 102 20.84 -10.28 9.34
CA PHE A 102 19.74 -9.56 8.73
C PHE A 102 19.39 -8.28 9.50
N PHE A 103 19.26 -8.35 10.82
CA PHE A 103 18.94 -7.18 11.63
C PHE A 103 20.05 -6.12 11.60
N GLU A 104 21.32 -6.51 11.61
CA GLU A 104 22.44 -5.58 11.46
C GLU A 104 22.39 -4.86 10.10
N GLN A 105 22.21 -5.61 9.02
CA GLN A 105 22.10 -5.05 7.66
C GLN A 105 20.87 -4.16 7.50
N ALA A 106 19.72 -4.53 8.08
CA ALA A 106 18.52 -3.73 8.08
C ALA A 106 18.72 -2.40 8.81
N GLN A 107 19.38 -2.41 9.99
CA GLN A 107 19.71 -1.19 10.72
C GLN A 107 20.65 -0.28 9.91
N ASN A 108 21.67 -0.85 9.25
CA ASN A 108 22.57 -0.10 8.39
C ASN A 108 21.84 0.49 7.18
N CYS A 109 20.91 -0.24 6.59
CA CYS A 109 20.05 0.26 5.52
C CYS A 109 19.20 1.45 6.01
N ILE A 110 18.57 1.35 7.18
CA ILE A 110 17.82 2.47 7.78
C ILE A 110 18.74 3.69 7.97
N ASN A 111 19.90 3.52 8.58
CA ASN A 111 20.85 4.60 8.85
C ASN A 111 21.39 5.28 7.57
N THR A 112 21.35 4.58 6.43
CA THR A 112 21.78 5.13 5.13
C THR A 112 20.74 6.08 4.55
N TYR A 113 19.45 5.85 4.81
CA TYR A 113 18.35 6.57 4.17
C TYR A 113 17.65 7.56 5.09
N TYR A 114 17.80 7.46 6.40
CA TYR A 114 17.14 8.28 7.44
C TYR A 114 18.14 8.93 8.41
#